data_bd44219fc1acf87b3d6d31cf75c8d528
#
_entry.id   bd44219fc1acf87b3d6d31cf75c8d528
#
_cell.length_a   1.000
_cell.length_b   1.000
_cell.length_c   1.000
_cell.angle_alpha   90.00
_cell.angle_beta   90.00
_cell.angle_gamma   90.00
#
_symmetry.space_group_name_H-M   'P 1'
#
loop_
_entity.id
_entity.type
_entity.pdbx_description
1 polymer ?
#
loop_
_entity_poly.entity_id
_entity_poly.type
_entity_poly.pdbx_seq_one_letter_code
_entity_poly.pdbx_strand_id
1 'polypeptide(L)'
;MMKIALDLDNTLNSSKTSIEFFSVLTHLLIAEHRIVIITDREPNTEQEIADELDYLGIEYSEIIITDKKAEYVRQQGITVFFENQDEFFLELGEEETIVFKIRESSNFDFSEKKWIGNNKTTKMLD
;
A
#
# COMPACT_ATOMS: atom_id res chain seq x y z
N MET A 1 12.88 -12.64 8.92
CA MET A 1 12.66 -11.76 7.75
C MET A 1 11.20 -11.35 7.69
N MET A 2 10.93 -10.07 7.46
CA MET A 2 9.57 -9.59 7.32
C MET A 2 9.09 -9.78 5.87
N LYS A 3 7.78 -9.96 5.72
CA LYS A 3 7.10 -9.90 4.43
C LYS A 3 6.23 -8.66 4.43
N ILE A 4 6.53 -7.74 3.54
CA ILE A 4 5.93 -6.41 3.50
C ILE A 4 5.12 -6.27 2.22
N ALA A 5 3.85 -5.92 2.33
CA ALA A 5 3.01 -5.63 1.18
C ALA A 5 2.78 -4.13 1.06
N LEU A 6 2.95 -3.62 -0.14
CA LEU A 6 2.77 -2.21 -0.45
C LEU A 6 1.70 -2.08 -1.53
N ASP A 7 0.63 -1.38 -1.22
CA ASP A 7 -0.34 -0.96 -2.23
C ASP A 7 0.31 0.07 -3.17
N LEU A 8 -0.08 0.08 -4.43
CA LEU A 8 0.51 0.97 -5.43
C LEU A 8 -0.23 2.30 -5.52
N ASP A 9 -1.47 2.27 -6.00
CA ASP A 9 -2.21 3.51 -6.29
C ASP A 9 -2.66 4.21 -5.01
N ASN A 10 -2.31 5.49 -4.92
CA ASN A 10 -2.60 6.36 -3.77
C ASN A 10 -1.96 5.89 -2.46
N THR A 11 -0.96 5.03 -2.54
CA THR A 11 -0.09 4.64 -1.43
C THR A 11 1.35 4.98 -1.80
N LEU A 12 1.99 4.16 -2.65
CA LEU A 12 3.33 4.45 -3.14
C LEU A 12 3.37 5.76 -3.92
N ASN A 13 2.40 5.97 -4.78
CA ASN A 13 2.36 7.09 -5.71
C ASN A 13 1.36 8.18 -5.32
N SER A 14 0.99 8.29 -4.05
CA SER A 14 0.00 9.27 -3.61
C SER A 14 0.50 10.70 -3.75
N SER A 15 1.81 10.92 -3.61
CA SER A 15 2.43 12.23 -3.76
C SER A 15 3.90 12.07 -4.07
N LYS A 16 4.55 13.18 -4.43
CA LYS A 16 6.00 13.20 -4.63
C LYS A 16 6.74 12.75 -3.36
N THR A 17 6.25 13.19 -2.20
CA THR A 17 6.85 12.83 -0.92
C THR A 17 6.69 11.34 -0.63
N SER A 18 5.54 10.74 -0.92
CA SER A 18 5.34 9.31 -0.71
C SER A 18 6.24 8.48 -1.61
N ILE A 19 6.41 8.88 -2.88
CA ILE A 19 7.33 8.22 -3.81
C ILE A 19 8.75 8.24 -3.23
N GLU A 20 9.21 9.40 -2.79
CA GLU A 20 10.54 9.55 -2.20
C GLU A 20 10.70 8.68 -0.95
N PHE A 21 9.69 8.70 -0.07
CA PHE A 21 9.72 7.90 1.15
C PHE A 21 9.82 6.41 0.83
N PHE A 22 8.99 5.90 -0.05
CA PHE A 22 8.99 4.48 -0.39
C PHE A 22 10.21 4.07 -1.22
N SER A 23 10.76 4.98 -2.02
CA SER A 23 12.03 4.74 -2.70
C SER A 23 13.15 4.45 -1.69
N VAL A 24 13.27 5.29 -0.68
CA VAL A 24 14.27 5.11 0.39
C VAL A 24 13.95 3.85 1.20
N LEU A 25 12.71 3.68 1.62
CA LEU A 25 12.31 2.55 2.46
C LEU A 25 12.57 1.22 1.79
N THR A 26 12.14 1.07 0.54
CA THR A 26 12.33 -0.19 -0.19
C THR A 26 13.80 -0.49 -0.44
N HIS A 27 14.59 0.54 -0.76
CA HIS A 27 16.03 0.37 -0.93
C HIS A 27 16.71 -0.17 0.34
N LEU A 28 16.31 0.34 1.50
CA LEU A 28 16.87 -0.09 2.77
C LEU A 28 16.45 -1.51 3.17
N LEU A 29 15.24 -1.92 2.81
CA LEU A 29 14.66 -3.18 3.26
C LEU A 29 14.89 -4.37 2.32
N ILE A 30 15.08 -4.12 1.03
CA ILE A 30 15.05 -5.18 0.01
C ILE A 30 16.13 -6.25 0.21
N ALA A 31 17.27 -5.90 0.79
CA ALA A 31 18.38 -6.83 0.96
C ALA A 31 18.07 -7.96 1.95
N GLU A 32 17.22 -7.67 2.95
CA GLU A 32 16.96 -8.61 4.05
C GLU A 32 15.49 -9.01 4.20
N HIS A 33 14.61 -8.34 3.48
CA HIS A 33 13.16 -8.55 3.62
C HIS A 33 12.51 -8.72 2.26
N ARG A 34 11.34 -9.39 2.26
CA ARG A 34 10.56 -9.56 1.05
C ARG A 34 9.57 -8.42 0.92
N ILE A 35 9.55 -7.79 -0.25
CA ILE A 35 8.65 -6.67 -0.55
C ILE A 35 7.75 -7.08 -1.71
N VAL A 36 6.44 -7.06 -1.47
CA VAL A 36 5.42 -7.41 -2.45
C VAL A 36 4.64 -6.14 -2.80
N ILE A 37 4.60 -5.81 -4.08
CA ILE A 37 3.70 -4.78 -4.57
C ILE A 37 2.37 -5.45 -4.84
N ILE A 38 1.31 -4.97 -4.20
CA ILE A 38 -0.01 -5.56 -4.31
C ILE A 38 -0.99 -4.53 -4.85
N THR A 39 -1.66 -4.83 -5.94
CA THR A 39 -2.53 -3.88 -6.64
C THR A 39 -3.74 -4.55 -7.25
N ASP A 40 -4.84 -3.79 -7.37
CA ASP A 40 -6.06 -4.24 -8.02
C ASP A 40 -6.18 -3.73 -9.47
N ARG A 41 -5.05 -3.34 -10.07
CA ARG A 41 -5.02 -2.96 -11.49
C ARG A 41 -5.44 -4.11 -12.40
N GLU A 42 -5.63 -3.81 -13.68
CA GLU A 42 -6.04 -4.81 -14.66
C GLU A 42 -5.06 -5.99 -14.74
N PRO A 43 -5.56 -7.21 -14.91
CA PRO A 43 -4.71 -8.37 -15.12
C PRO A 43 -3.79 -8.21 -16.32
N ASN A 44 -2.64 -8.87 -16.28
CA ASN A 44 -1.65 -8.89 -17.36
C ASN A 44 -0.98 -7.53 -17.63
N THR A 45 -0.89 -6.67 -16.61
CA THR A 45 -0.19 -5.38 -16.70
C THR A 45 1.10 -5.37 -15.88
N GLU A 46 1.63 -6.53 -15.50
CA GLU A 46 2.83 -6.64 -14.64
C GLU A 46 4.02 -5.89 -15.21
N GLN A 47 4.24 -5.96 -16.53
CA GLN A 47 5.37 -5.29 -17.16
C GLN A 47 5.24 -3.76 -17.09
N GLU A 48 4.03 -3.25 -17.31
CA GLU A 48 3.77 -1.82 -17.19
C GLU A 48 4.01 -1.32 -15.76
N ILE A 49 3.58 -2.12 -14.79
CA ILE A 49 3.80 -1.82 -13.38
C ILE A 49 5.29 -1.84 -13.06
N ALA A 50 6.01 -2.85 -13.53
CA ALA A 50 7.46 -2.95 -13.31
C ALA A 50 8.19 -1.75 -13.89
N ASP A 51 7.82 -1.31 -15.08
CA ASP A 51 8.42 -0.13 -15.71
C ASP A 51 8.14 1.14 -14.90
N GLU A 52 6.92 1.29 -14.39
CA GLU A 52 6.55 2.41 -13.53
C GLU A 52 7.35 2.41 -12.23
N LEU A 53 7.46 1.27 -11.58
CA LEU A 53 8.22 1.13 -10.33
C LEU A 53 9.70 1.45 -10.54
N ASP A 54 10.28 0.98 -11.63
CA ASP A 54 11.67 1.29 -11.98
C ASP A 54 11.86 2.79 -12.16
N TYR A 55 10.93 3.44 -12.86
CA TYR A 55 10.97 4.89 -13.05
C TYR A 55 10.88 5.65 -11.73
N LEU A 56 10.06 5.16 -10.79
CA LEU A 56 9.88 5.77 -9.48
C LEU A 56 11.00 5.44 -8.49
N GLY A 57 11.91 4.53 -8.84
CA GLY A 57 12.99 4.12 -7.95
C GLY A 57 12.54 3.20 -6.81
N ILE A 58 11.46 2.46 -7.00
CA ILE A 58 10.92 1.54 -6.01
C ILE A 58 11.49 0.14 -6.24
N GLU A 59 12.07 -0.44 -5.20
CA GLU A 59 12.59 -1.82 -5.26
C GLU A 59 11.56 -2.78 -4.68
N TYR A 60 11.48 -3.97 -5.24
CA TYR A 60 10.48 -4.96 -4.85
C TYR A 60 10.93 -6.37 -5.17
N SER A 61 10.32 -7.35 -4.51
CA SER A 61 10.57 -8.78 -4.76
C SER A 61 9.63 -9.35 -5.80
N GLU A 62 8.35 -8.98 -5.74
CA GLU A 62 7.35 -9.43 -6.71
C GLU A 62 6.17 -8.47 -6.80
N ILE A 63 5.41 -8.60 -7.87
CA ILE A 63 4.19 -7.84 -8.13
C ILE A 63 3.02 -8.82 -8.12
N ILE A 64 1.99 -8.51 -7.33
CA ILE A 64 0.76 -9.30 -7.25
C ILE A 64 -0.41 -8.43 -7.65
N ILE A 65 -1.15 -8.87 -8.65
CA ILE A 65 -2.38 -8.21 -9.10
C ILE A 65 -3.55 -9.03 -8.55
N THR A 66 -4.33 -8.43 -7.66
CA THR A 66 -5.52 -9.06 -7.10
C THR A 66 -6.45 -8.01 -6.52
N ASP A 67 -7.75 -8.27 -6.60
CA ASP A 67 -8.77 -7.47 -5.92
C ASP A 67 -9.08 -8.04 -4.53
N LYS A 68 -8.47 -9.17 -4.17
CA LYS A 68 -8.65 -9.83 -2.87
C LYS A 68 -7.41 -9.67 -2.01
N LYS A 69 -7.04 -8.42 -1.76
CA LYS A 69 -5.80 -8.09 -1.05
C LYS A 69 -5.77 -8.66 0.36
N ALA A 70 -6.86 -8.54 1.12
CA ALA A 70 -6.90 -9.04 2.49
C ALA A 70 -6.70 -10.55 2.54
N GLU A 71 -7.31 -11.28 1.61
CA GLU A 71 -7.13 -12.73 1.51
C GLU A 71 -5.68 -13.08 1.23
N TYR A 72 -5.05 -12.38 0.28
CA TYR A 72 -3.63 -12.57 -0.03
C TYR A 72 -2.76 -12.32 1.19
N VAL A 73 -3.00 -11.21 1.90
CA VAL A 73 -2.24 -10.84 3.09
C VAL A 73 -2.29 -11.94 4.15
N ARG A 74 -3.50 -12.49 4.40
CA ARG A 74 -3.67 -13.58 5.36
C ARG A 74 -2.97 -14.86 4.92
N GLN A 75 -3.17 -15.26 3.66
CA GLN A 75 -2.67 -16.54 3.15
C GLN A 75 -1.16 -16.57 3.00
N GLN A 76 -0.55 -15.45 2.70
CA GLN A 76 0.88 -15.37 2.42
C GLN A 76 1.73 -14.97 3.61
N GLY A 77 1.12 -14.81 4.78
CA GLY A 77 1.86 -14.46 5.99
C GLY A 77 2.53 -13.09 5.92
N ILE A 78 1.83 -12.12 5.33
CA ILE A 78 2.31 -10.74 5.28
C ILE A 78 2.34 -10.17 6.68
N THR A 79 3.49 -9.63 7.10
CA THR A 79 3.67 -9.11 8.45
C THR A 79 3.44 -7.60 8.55
N VAL A 80 3.64 -6.88 7.45
CA VAL A 80 3.43 -5.42 7.39
C VAL A 80 2.69 -5.10 6.10
N PHE A 81 1.64 -4.28 6.19
CA PHE A 81 0.82 -3.92 5.04
C PHE A 81 0.57 -2.41 5.02
N PHE A 82 1.01 -1.75 3.94
CA PHE A 82 0.76 -0.34 3.68
C PHE A 82 -0.38 -0.20 2.69
N GLU A 83 -1.45 0.46 3.07
CA GLU A 83 -2.66 0.57 2.26
C GLU A 83 -3.38 1.90 2.54
N ASN A 84 -4.08 2.43 1.54
CA ASN A 84 -4.84 3.67 1.68
C ASN A 84 -6.36 3.47 1.78
N GLN A 85 -6.87 2.27 1.51
CA GLN A 85 -8.31 1.99 1.52
C GLN A 85 -8.72 1.23 2.77
N ASP A 86 -9.71 1.77 3.49
CA ASP A 86 -10.14 1.23 4.78
C ASP A 86 -10.76 -0.16 4.66
N GLU A 87 -11.45 -0.45 3.56
CA GLU A 87 -12.14 -1.73 3.38
C GLU A 87 -11.20 -2.92 3.45
N PHE A 88 -9.96 -2.78 3.00
CA PHE A 88 -9.01 -3.88 3.07
C PHE A 88 -8.57 -4.16 4.50
N PHE A 89 -8.49 -3.14 5.34
CA PHE A 89 -8.16 -3.33 6.75
C PHE A 89 -9.31 -4.01 7.50
N LEU A 90 -10.54 -3.63 7.19
CA LEU A 90 -11.72 -4.25 7.79
C LEU A 90 -11.83 -5.73 7.42
N GLU A 91 -11.47 -6.07 6.18
CA GLU A 91 -11.51 -7.45 5.70
C GLU A 91 -10.40 -8.33 6.30
N LEU A 92 -9.32 -7.73 6.83
CA LEU A 92 -8.27 -8.49 7.51
C LEU A 92 -8.77 -9.14 8.79
N GLY A 93 -9.71 -8.48 9.47
CA GLY A 93 -10.18 -8.99 10.76
C GLY A 93 -9.10 -8.90 11.84
N GLU A 94 -8.99 -9.94 12.66
CA GLU A 94 -8.07 -9.96 13.81
C GLU A 94 -6.74 -10.64 13.49
N GLU A 95 -6.15 -10.32 12.34
CA GLU A 95 -4.85 -10.86 11.95
C GLU A 95 -3.69 -10.13 12.65
N GLU A 96 -2.55 -10.83 12.77
CA GLU A 96 -1.36 -10.28 13.41
C GLU A 96 -0.56 -9.36 12.49
N THR A 97 -1.11 -8.94 11.37
CA THR A 97 -0.45 -8.03 10.45
C THR A 97 -0.42 -6.62 11.01
N ILE A 98 0.75 -6.00 11.01
CA ILE A 98 0.85 -4.56 11.32
C ILE A 98 0.43 -3.81 10.08
N VAL A 99 -0.51 -2.89 10.22
CA VAL A 99 -0.99 -2.09 9.10
C VAL A 99 -0.59 -0.63 9.25
N PHE A 100 -0.18 -0.03 8.13
CA PHE A 100 0.08 1.39 8.05
C PHE A 100 -0.92 2.01 7.09
N LYS A 101 -1.83 2.78 7.62
CA LYS A 101 -2.81 3.51 6.83
C LYS A 101 -2.17 4.78 6.28
N ILE A 102 -2.13 4.90 4.95
CA ILE A 102 -1.61 6.10 4.32
C ILE A 102 -2.68 7.18 4.34
N ARG A 103 -2.32 8.31 4.90
CA ARG A 103 -3.18 9.49 4.98
C ARG A 103 -2.39 10.73 4.65
N GLU A 104 -3.00 11.61 3.91
CA GLU A 104 -2.42 12.93 3.63
C GLU A 104 -3.18 13.97 4.44
N SER A 105 -2.48 15.01 4.88
CA SER A 105 -3.08 16.09 5.67
C SER A 105 -4.24 16.77 4.96
N SER A 106 -4.23 16.77 3.62
CA SER A 106 -5.34 17.31 2.82
C SER A 106 -6.64 16.53 3.00
N ASN A 107 -6.57 15.30 3.51
CA ASN A 107 -7.75 14.47 3.78
C ASN A 107 -8.27 14.61 5.21
N PHE A 108 -7.73 15.56 5.97
CA PHE A 108 -8.20 15.83 7.31
C PHE A 108 -9.15 17.03 7.32
N ASP A 109 -10.35 16.85 7.87
CA ASP A 109 -11.30 17.95 8.07
C ASP A 109 -10.99 18.63 9.38
N PHE A 110 -10.34 19.79 9.32
CA PHE A 110 -9.91 20.51 10.52
C PHE A 110 -11.07 21.11 11.30
N SER A 111 -12.22 21.37 10.67
CA SER A 111 -13.38 21.89 11.37
C SER A 111 -14.12 20.80 12.14
N GLU A 112 -14.26 19.62 11.57
CA GLU A 112 -14.90 18.47 12.20
C GLU A 112 -13.92 17.61 13.00
N LYS A 113 -12.64 17.87 12.87
CA LYS A 113 -11.54 17.16 13.56
C LYS A 113 -11.54 15.65 13.30
N LYS A 114 -11.72 15.27 12.04
CA LYS A 114 -11.65 13.86 11.66
C LYS A 114 -11.16 13.68 10.24
N TRP A 115 -10.75 12.47 9.93
CA TRP A 115 -10.26 12.11 8.62
C TRP A 115 -11.42 11.84 7.66
N ILE A 116 -11.33 12.44 6.48
CA ILE A 116 -12.10 12.02 5.32
C ILE A 116 -11.37 10.80 4.77
N GLY A 117 -12.04 9.87 4.15
CA GLY A 117 -11.43 8.65 3.61
C GLY A 117 -10.17 8.90 2.79
N ASN A 118 -9.75 7.97 2.00
CA ASN A 118 -8.58 8.15 1.17
C ASN A 118 -8.91 9.01 -0.07
N ASN A 119 -7.90 9.25 -0.93
CA ASN A 119 -8.05 10.09 -2.11
C ASN A 119 -9.11 9.62 -3.12
N LYS A 120 -9.55 8.38 -3.03
CA LYS A 120 -10.56 7.81 -3.92
C LYS A 120 -11.95 7.79 -3.33
N THR A 121 -12.09 7.98 -2.03
CA THR A 121 -13.38 7.91 -1.36
C THR A 121 -13.68 9.21 -0.64
N THR A 122 -14.95 9.52 -0.53
CA THR A 122 -15.43 10.64 0.28
C THR A 122 -15.99 10.16 1.62
N LYS A 123 -15.77 8.91 1.94
CA LYS A 123 -16.29 8.30 3.15
C LYS A 123 -15.56 8.82 4.37
N MET A 124 -16.30 9.32 5.34
CA MET A 124 -15.74 9.80 6.60
C MET A 124 -15.24 8.64 7.44
N LEU A 125 -14.10 8.85 8.11
CA LEU A 125 -13.53 7.92 9.06
C LEU A 125 -13.76 8.43 10.47
N ASP A 126 -14.18 7.57 11.32
CA ASP A 126 -14.40 7.89 12.74
C ASP A 126 -13.13 7.72 13.55
#